data_4c6f4b68d8e934e3be0ee18fe6829ee8
#
_entry.id   4c6f4b68d8e934e3be0ee18fe6829ee8
#
_cell.length_a   1.000
_cell.length_b   1.000
_cell.length_c   1.000
_cell.angle_alpha   90.00
_cell.angle_beta   90.00
_cell.angle_gamma   90.00
#
_symmetry.space_group_name_H-M   'P 1'
#
loop_
_entity.id
_entity.type
_entity.pdbx_description
1 polymer ?
#
loop_
_entity_poly.entity_id
_entity_poly.type
_entity_poly.pdbx_seq_one_letter_code
_entity_poly.pdbx_strand_id
1 'polypeptide(L)'
;LRALDAGKIAIFDIDVQGFNIAKSKLGGLITSVFITTANKSELNFRLSNRGTDSAQTIQKRLENAVGEMEHILEYDYFLVNDDLQSCYENLRSILRSMRLRTLSLNVEEIIKNWNN
;
A
#
# COMPACT_ATOMS: atom_id res chain seq x y z
N LEU A 1 -12.86 4.19 -10.74
CA LEU A 1 -13.06 3.27 -11.88
C LEU A 1 -12.71 3.93 -13.22
N ARG A 2 -12.98 5.23 -13.39
CA ARG A 2 -12.62 5.94 -14.63
C ARG A 2 -11.11 5.94 -14.89
N ALA A 3 -10.30 6.06 -13.83
CA ALA A 3 -8.84 6.02 -13.95
C ALA A 3 -8.37 4.64 -14.45
N LEU A 4 -8.98 3.55 -13.98
CA LEU A 4 -8.68 2.20 -14.41
C LEU A 4 -9.09 1.98 -15.86
N ASP A 5 -10.26 2.46 -16.25
CA ASP A 5 -10.76 2.35 -17.63
C ASP A 5 -9.86 3.11 -18.62
N ALA A 6 -9.22 4.19 -18.16
CA ALA A 6 -8.25 4.95 -18.96
C ALA A 6 -6.84 4.35 -18.95
N GLY A 7 -6.64 3.18 -18.36
CA GLY A 7 -5.34 2.52 -18.25
C GLY A 7 -4.41 3.13 -17.21
N LYS A 8 -4.94 3.94 -16.30
CA LYS A 8 -4.18 4.58 -15.23
C LYS A 8 -4.19 3.75 -13.97
N ILE A 9 -3.17 3.91 -13.13
CA ILE A 9 -3.11 3.32 -11.80
C ILE A 9 -3.63 4.36 -10.80
N ALA A 10 -4.62 3.98 -9.99
CA ALA A 10 -5.11 4.79 -8.89
C ALA A 10 -4.40 4.37 -7.61
N ILE A 11 -3.85 5.35 -6.87
CA ILE A 11 -3.15 5.11 -5.62
C ILE A 11 -3.98 5.71 -4.48
N PHE A 12 -4.22 4.89 -3.43
CA PHE A 12 -4.93 5.30 -2.24
C PHE A 12 -4.02 5.21 -1.02
N ASP A 13 -3.94 6.28 -0.25
CA ASP A 13 -3.28 6.32 1.05
C ASP A 13 -4.37 6.25 2.11
N ILE A 14 -4.60 5.06 2.65
CA ILE A 14 -5.74 4.80 3.54
C ILE A 14 -5.30 3.97 4.77
N ASP A 15 -6.08 4.07 5.83
CA ASP A 15 -5.88 3.28 7.04
C ASP A 15 -6.42 1.84 6.88
N VAL A 16 -6.27 1.02 7.93
CA VAL A 16 -6.73 -0.38 7.91
C VAL A 16 -8.24 -0.48 7.67
N GLN A 17 -9.03 0.43 8.23
CA GLN A 17 -10.48 0.42 8.00
C GLN A 17 -10.81 0.72 6.55
N GLY A 18 -10.18 1.74 5.97
CA GLY A 18 -10.35 2.07 4.57
C GLY A 18 -9.90 0.94 3.66
N PHE A 19 -8.81 0.28 3.99
CA PHE A 19 -8.33 -0.90 3.28
C PHE A 19 -9.36 -2.04 3.29
N ASN A 20 -9.92 -2.35 4.44
CA ASN A 20 -10.92 -3.41 4.56
C ASN A 20 -12.16 -3.12 3.69
N ILE A 21 -12.60 -1.87 3.66
CA ILE A 21 -13.71 -1.44 2.80
C ILE A 21 -13.33 -1.60 1.32
N ALA A 22 -12.16 -1.15 0.92
CA ALA A 22 -11.70 -1.25 -0.46
C ALA A 22 -11.55 -2.71 -0.91
N LYS A 23 -10.98 -3.56 -0.06
CA LYS A 23 -10.83 -4.99 -0.33
C LYS A 23 -12.18 -5.68 -0.50
N SER A 24 -13.15 -5.30 0.33
CA SER A 24 -14.51 -5.82 0.26
C SER A 24 -15.20 -5.45 -1.06
N LYS A 25 -14.98 -4.23 -1.54
CA LYS A 25 -15.65 -3.73 -2.75
C LYS A 25 -14.93 -4.08 -4.04
N LEU A 26 -13.60 -4.07 -4.05
CA LEU A 26 -12.80 -4.20 -5.26
C LEU A 26 -12.10 -5.55 -5.39
N GLY A 27 -11.97 -6.29 -4.30
CA GLY A 27 -11.41 -7.65 -4.30
C GLY A 27 -10.05 -7.75 -4.96
N GLY A 28 -9.93 -8.63 -5.95
CA GLY A 28 -8.69 -8.90 -6.67
C GLY A 28 -8.18 -7.76 -7.56
N LEU A 29 -8.96 -6.69 -7.72
CA LEU A 29 -8.54 -5.53 -8.51
C LEU A 29 -7.52 -4.65 -7.79
N ILE A 30 -7.37 -4.81 -6.47
CA ILE A 30 -6.42 -4.02 -5.71
C ILE A 30 -5.13 -4.78 -5.45
N THR A 31 -4.04 -4.03 -5.36
CA THR A 31 -2.77 -4.49 -4.80
C THR A 31 -2.51 -3.66 -3.56
N SER A 32 -2.28 -4.31 -2.45
CA SER A 32 -2.14 -3.65 -1.16
C SER A 32 -0.71 -3.74 -0.64
N VAL A 33 -0.26 -2.62 -0.05
CA VAL A 33 1.09 -2.51 0.51
C VAL A 33 0.96 -1.94 1.92
N PHE A 34 1.49 -2.66 2.89
CA PHE A 34 1.61 -2.17 4.26
C PHE A 34 3.00 -1.55 4.42
N ILE A 35 3.05 -0.27 4.79
CA ILE A 35 4.31 0.44 4.97
C ILE A 35 4.45 0.84 6.44
N THR A 36 5.60 0.52 7.04
CA THR A 36 5.85 0.85 8.44
C THR A 36 7.30 1.31 8.64
N THR A 37 7.60 1.76 9.84
CA THR A 37 8.97 2.06 10.28
C THR A 37 9.71 0.78 10.67
N ALA A 38 11.04 0.88 10.85
CA ALA A 38 11.87 -0.26 11.23
C ALA A 38 11.45 -0.88 12.56
N ASN A 39 11.00 -0.04 13.50
CA ASN A 39 10.52 -0.48 14.82
C ASN A 39 9.61 0.59 15.44
N LYS A 40 9.03 0.25 16.58
CA LYS A 40 8.14 1.16 17.31
C LYS A 40 8.86 2.42 17.80
N SER A 41 10.11 2.29 18.20
CA SER A 41 10.92 3.43 18.68
C SER A 41 11.15 4.45 17.58
N GLU A 42 11.38 4.02 16.37
CA GLU A 42 11.54 4.89 15.21
C GLU A 42 10.24 5.63 14.89
N LEU A 43 9.12 4.96 14.98
CA LEU A 43 7.80 5.59 14.79
C LEU A 43 7.58 6.67 15.85
N ASN A 44 7.87 6.36 17.11
CA ASN A 44 7.76 7.33 18.20
C ASN A 44 8.64 8.56 17.94
N PHE A 45 9.86 8.35 17.52
CA PHE A 45 10.80 9.43 17.18
C PHE A 45 10.25 10.32 16.08
N ARG A 46 9.75 9.74 15.00
CA ARG A 46 9.19 10.49 13.86
C ARG A 46 7.94 11.28 14.25
N LEU A 47 7.05 10.68 15.02
CA LEU A 47 5.84 11.36 15.50
C LEU A 47 6.19 12.52 16.44
N SER A 48 7.17 12.33 17.32
CA SER A 48 7.61 13.37 18.25
C SER A 48 8.28 14.55 17.54
N ASN A 49 9.06 14.27 16.48
CA ASN A 49 9.77 15.29 15.72
C ASN A 49 8.86 16.14 14.83
N ARG A 50 7.67 15.70 14.50
CA ARG A 50 6.71 16.52 13.74
C ARG A 50 6.28 17.76 14.52
N GLY A 51 6.32 17.70 15.85
CA GLY A 51 6.03 18.86 16.73
C GLY A 51 4.59 19.34 16.70
N THR A 52 3.69 18.63 16.03
CA THR A 52 2.31 19.04 15.83
C THR A 52 1.32 18.33 16.74
N ASP A 53 1.73 17.23 17.36
CA ASP A 53 0.87 16.40 18.19
C ASP A 53 1.24 16.49 19.67
N SER A 54 0.23 16.40 20.55
CA SER A 54 0.44 16.26 21.98
C SER A 54 1.01 14.88 22.31
N ALA A 55 1.59 14.75 23.51
CA ALA A 55 2.09 13.47 24.01
C ALA A 55 0.99 12.39 24.04
N GLN A 56 -0.24 12.78 24.39
CA GLN A 56 -1.38 11.86 24.42
C GLN A 56 -1.74 11.39 23.01
N THR A 57 -1.72 12.28 22.02
CA THR A 57 -2.00 11.93 20.62
C THR A 57 -0.95 10.98 20.08
N ILE A 58 0.33 11.22 20.37
CA ILE A 58 1.43 10.34 19.97
C ILE A 58 1.26 8.94 20.55
N GLN A 59 0.94 8.86 21.86
CA GLN A 59 0.72 7.58 22.53
C GLN A 59 -0.42 6.80 21.88
N LYS A 60 -1.52 7.46 21.56
CA LYS A 60 -2.66 6.84 20.92
C LYS A 60 -2.30 6.33 19.52
N ARG A 61 -1.53 7.10 18.75
CA ARG A 61 -1.07 6.69 17.42
C ARG A 61 -0.15 5.48 17.49
N LEU A 62 0.72 5.41 18.51
CA LEU A 62 1.58 4.25 18.73
C LEU A 62 0.77 3.00 19.05
N GLU A 63 -0.24 3.12 19.90
CA GLU A 63 -1.13 2.01 20.25
C GLU A 63 -1.89 1.52 19.03
N ASN A 64 -2.40 2.43 18.21
CA ASN A 64 -3.08 2.09 16.98
C ASN A 64 -2.14 1.37 16.00
N ALA A 65 -0.90 1.84 15.88
CA ALA A 65 0.09 1.21 15.02
C ALA A 65 0.41 -0.22 15.44
N VAL A 66 0.52 -0.47 16.75
CA VAL A 66 0.72 -1.83 17.28
C VAL A 66 -0.44 -2.75 16.87
N GLY A 67 -1.67 -2.26 16.99
CA GLY A 67 -2.86 -3.02 16.57
C GLY A 67 -2.88 -3.26 15.05
N GLU A 68 -2.50 -2.26 14.27
CA GLU A 68 -2.46 -2.38 12.80
C GLU A 68 -1.44 -3.41 12.33
N MET A 69 -0.32 -3.58 13.04
CA MET A 69 0.69 -4.58 12.70
C MET A 69 0.14 -6.01 12.69
N GLU A 70 -0.91 -6.28 13.43
CA GLU A 70 -1.56 -7.60 13.46
C GLU A 70 -2.25 -7.93 12.14
N HIS A 71 -2.48 -6.94 11.28
CA HIS A 71 -3.17 -7.09 10.00
C HIS A 71 -2.22 -7.27 8.81
N ILE A 72 -0.92 -7.43 9.03
CA ILE A 72 0.08 -7.51 7.96
C ILE A 72 -0.27 -8.60 6.93
N LEU A 73 -0.72 -9.76 7.38
CA LEU A 73 -1.02 -10.88 6.49
C LEU A 73 -2.20 -10.62 5.55
N GLU A 74 -3.00 -9.62 5.82
CA GLU A 74 -4.12 -9.24 4.95
C GLU A 74 -3.67 -8.41 3.74
N TYR A 75 -2.41 -7.95 3.73
CA TYR A 75 -1.83 -7.15 2.67
C TYR A 75 -0.99 -8.02 1.73
N ASP A 76 -0.89 -7.60 0.48
CA ASP A 76 -0.10 -8.32 -0.53
C ASP A 76 1.39 -8.15 -0.33
N TYR A 77 1.82 -6.97 0.13
CA TYR A 77 3.23 -6.63 0.30
C TYR A 77 3.46 -5.89 1.61
N PHE A 78 4.67 -6.04 2.13
CA PHE A 78 5.11 -5.36 3.34
C PHE A 78 6.42 -4.62 3.07
N LEU A 79 6.45 -3.33 3.36
CA LEU A 79 7.64 -2.50 3.19
C LEU A 79 8.02 -1.82 4.51
N VAL A 80 9.32 -1.77 4.77
CA VAL A 80 9.88 -1.00 5.88
C VAL A 80 10.47 0.28 5.32
N ASN A 81 9.96 1.43 5.76
CA ASN A 81 10.50 2.73 5.38
C ASN A 81 11.59 3.15 6.38
N ASP A 82 12.74 2.47 6.30
CA ASP A 82 13.92 2.78 7.07
C ASP A 82 14.88 3.61 6.22
N ASP A 83 15.30 3.07 5.09
CA ASP A 83 15.99 3.82 4.04
C ASP A 83 14.97 4.25 2.98
N LEU A 84 14.77 5.56 2.83
CA LEU A 84 13.78 6.10 1.91
C LEU A 84 14.02 5.65 0.47
N GLN A 85 15.28 5.62 0.03
CA GLN A 85 15.61 5.23 -1.34
C GLN A 85 15.27 3.75 -1.60
N SER A 86 15.61 2.86 -0.68
CA SER A 86 15.30 1.43 -0.80
C SER A 86 13.80 1.18 -0.76
N CYS A 87 13.08 1.88 0.10
CA CYS A 87 11.63 1.78 0.18
C CYS A 87 10.98 2.25 -1.13
N TYR A 88 11.45 3.35 -1.67
CA TYR A 88 10.97 3.89 -2.95
C TYR A 88 11.21 2.90 -4.10
N GLU A 89 12.40 2.32 -4.18
CA GLU A 89 12.73 1.33 -5.21
C GLU A 89 11.86 0.08 -5.11
N ASN A 90 11.60 -0.40 -3.90
CA ASN A 90 10.72 -1.53 -3.66
C ASN A 90 9.28 -1.22 -4.07
N LEU A 91 8.78 -0.05 -3.71
CA LEU A 91 7.44 0.39 -4.11
C LEU A 91 7.33 0.49 -5.63
N ARG A 92 8.35 1.03 -6.28
CA ARG A 92 8.41 1.12 -7.73
C ARG A 92 8.38 -0.25 -8.39
N SER A 93 9.07 -1.24 -7.82
CA SER A 93 9.06 -2.62 -8.31
C SER A 93 7.67 -3.24 -8.21
N ILE A 94 6.96 -2.98 -7.11
CA ILE A 94 5.57 -3.43 -6.93
C ILE A 94 4.68 -2.82 -8.02
N LEU A 95 4.80 -1.52 -8.27
CA LEU A 95 4.02 -0.84 -9.31
C LEU A 95 4.28 -1.41 -10.70
N ARG A 96 5.52 -1.74 -11.01
CA ARG A 96 5.89 -2.38 -12.28
C ARG A 96 5.26 -3.76 -12.39
N SER A 97 5.33 -4.55 -11.33
CA SER A 97 4.75 -5.90 -11.31
C SER A 97 3.24 -5.89 -11.50
N MET A 98 2.55 -4.90 -10.94
CA MET A 98 1.10 -4.75 -11.10
C MET A 98 0.69 -4.65 -12.55
N ARG A 99 1.46 -3.95 -13.36
CA ARG A 99 1.16 -3.76 -14.79
C ARG A 99 1.29 -5.05 -15.60
N LEU A 100 1.99 -6.05 -15.07
CA LEU A 100 2.21 -7.33 -15.73
C LEU A 100 1.21 -8.39 -15.28
N ARG A 101 0.37 -8.10 -14.28
CA ARG A 101 -0.68 -9.02 -13.86
C ARG A 101 -1.69 -9.18 -15.00
N THR A 102 -2.09 -10.41 -15.26
CA THR A 102 -3.05 -10.70 -16.32
C THR A 102 -4.37 -9.95 -16.15
N LEU A 103 -4.81 -9.73 -14.90
CA LEU A 103 -6.00 -8.94 -14.61
C LEU A 103 -5.89 -7.47 -15.04
N SER A 104 -4.67 -6.96 -15.20
CA SER A 104 -4.41 -5.59 -15.64
C SER A 104 -4.25 -5.48 -17.15
N LEU A 105 -4.25 -6.60 -17.88
CA LEU A 105 -3.98 -6.66 -19.31
C LEU A 105 -5.27 -6.85 -20.11
N ASN A 106 -5.26 -6.36 -21.35
CA ASN A 106 -6.30 -6.69 -22.31
C ASN A 106 -5.99 -8.06 -22.94
N VAL A 107 -6.44 -9.12 -22.28
CA VAL A 107 -6.13 -10.49 -22.65
C VAL A 107 -6.71 -10.85 -24.04
N GLU A 108 -7.89 -10.34 -24.36
CA GLU A 108 -8.51 -10.59 -25.68
C GLU A 108 -7.64 -10.06 -26.81
N GLU A 109 -7.12 -8.85 -26.65
CA GLU A 109 -6.23 -8.24 -27.65
C GLU A 109 -4.91 -9.01 -27.76
N ILE A 110 -4.34 -9.44 -26.63
CA ILE A 110 -3.12 -10.24 -26.60
C ILE A 110 -3.31 -11.53 -27.40
N ILE A 111 -4.39 -12.25 -27.14
CA ILE A 111 -4.70 -13.50 -27.84
C ILE A 111 -4.88 -13.25 -29.33
N LYS A 112 -5.62 -12.21 -29.70
CA LYS A 112 -5.84 -11.85 -31.11
C LYS A 112 -4.53 -11.55 -31.84
N ASN A 113 -3.65 -10.76 -31.23
CA ASN A 113 -2.37 -10.40 -31.84
C ASN A 113 -1.44 -11.61 -31.93
N TRP A 114 -1.47 -12.49 -30.93
CA TRP A 114 -0.66 -13.71 -30.95
C TRP A 114 -1.06 -14.65 -32.08
N ASN A 115 -2.35 -14.71 -32.42
CA ASN A 115 -2.88 -15.57 -33.49
C ASN A 115 -2.62 -15.04 -34.90
N ASN A 116 -2.17 -13.82 -35.04
CA ASN A 116 -1.78 -13.28 -36.34
C ASN A 116 -0.36 -13.76 -36.68
#